data_b9449672b402295612519dd4c12e210b
#
_entry.id   b9449672b402295612519dd4c12e210b
#
_cell.length_a   1.000
_cell.length_b   1.000
_cell.length_c   1.000
_cell.angle_alpha   90.00
_cell.angle_beta   90.00
_cell.angle_gamma   90.00
#
_symmetry.space_group_name_H-M   'P 1'
#
loop_
_entity.id
_entity.type
_entity.pdbx_description
1 polymer ?
#
loop_
_entity_poly.entity_id
_entity_poly.type
_entity_poly.pdbx_seq_one_letter_code
_entity_poly.pdbx_strand_id
1 'polypeptide(L)'
;MSKIDEYIAKRSQQSTEFAKAYKEENQQLQVAIEVRNLRDKLGMSQREFAKMVGKPQSTIARIESGKMNVSINVLNEIADATNQKLTVKFEPVTA
;
A
#
# COMPACT_ATOMS: atom_id res chain seq x y z
N MET A 1 -0.21 24.97 10.75
CA MET A 1 -0.30 23.52 11.05
C MET A 1 -1.42 23.25 12.05
N SER A 2 -2.10 22.12 11.92
CA SER A 2 -3.09 21.72 12.90
C SER A 2 -2.42 21.19 14.16
N LYS A 3 -3.16 21.12 15.27
CA LYS A 3 -2.65 20.54 16.51
C LYS A 3 -2.28 19.08 16.35
N ILE A 4 -2.96 18.37 15.47
CA ILE A 4 -2.65 16.95 15.17
C ILE A 4 -1.30 16.86 14.48
N ASP A 5 -1.04 17.72 13.51
CA ASP A 5 0.24 17.76 12.80
C ASP A 5 1.39 18.09 13.75
N GLU A 6 1.18 19.04 14.66
CA GLU A 6 2.18 19.40 15.68
C GLU A 6 2.45 18.22 16.62
N TYR A 7 1.41 17.52 17.04
CA TYR A 7 1.53 16.35 17.90
C TYR A 7 2.34 15.25 17.22
N ILE A 8 2.03 14.95 15.96
CA ILE A 8 2.74 13.92 15.19
C ILE A 8 4.21 14.31 15.02
N ALA A 9 4.48 15.56 14.66
CA ALA A 9 5.85 16.05 14.50
C ALA A 9 6.64 15.94 15.79
N LYS A 10 6.03 16.33 16.90
CA LYS A 10 6.66 16.27 18.22
C LYS A 10 6.94 14.82 18.65
N ARG A 11 5.97 13.91 18.44
CA ARG A 11 6.14 12.49 18.70
C ARG A 11 7.26 11.90 17.85
N SER A 12 7.31 12.26 16.58
CA SER A 12 8.33 11.77 15.65
C SER A 12 9.72 12.22 16.05
N GLN A 13 9.86 13.43 16.59
CA GLN A 13 11.14 13.92 17.09
C GLN A 13 11.58 13.18 18.36
N GLN A 14 10.64 12.75 19.17
CA GLN A 14 10.91 12.04 20.42
C GLN A 14 11.10 10.53 20.23
N SER A 15 10.55 9.97 19.13
CA SER A 15 10.57 8.53 18.89
C SER A 15 10.77 8.24 17.40
N THR A 16 11.98 7.84 17.04
CA THR A 16 12.32 7.39 15.68
C THR A 16 11.51 6.15 15.31
N GLU A 17 11.30 5.23 16.27
CA GLU A 17 10.52 4.02 16.05
C GLU A 17 9.07 4.35 15.74
N PHE A 18 8.48 5.31 16.46
CA PHE A 18 7.10 5.74 16.20
C PHE A 18 6.97 6.33 14.80
N ALA A 19 7.89 7.20 14.40
CA ALA A 19 7.87 7.82 13.07
C ALA A 19 7.99 6.78 11.97
N LYS A 20 8.86 5.81 12.13
CA LYS A 20 9.07 4.72 11.17
C LYS A 20 7.82 3.86 11.04
N ALA A 21 7.23 3.45 12.17
CA ALA A 21 6.02 2.64 12.18
C ALA A 21 4.85 3.37 11.50
N TYR A 22 4.70 4.66 11.78
CA TYR A 22 3.66 5.49 11.16
C TYR A 22 3.80 5.55 9.63
N LYS A 23 5.02 5.74 9.14
CA LYS A 23 5.30 5.76 7.71
C LYS A 23 5.01 4.40 7.05
N GLU A 24 5.42 3.31 7.68
CA GLU A 24 5.20 1.96 7.17
C GLU A 24 3.71 1.64 7.06
N GLU A 25 2.93 1.97 8.09
CA GLU A 25 1.48 1.76 8.08
C GLU A 25 0.80 2.57 6.97
N ASN A 26 1.23 3.81 6.77
CA ASN A 26 0.70 4.65 5.69
C ASN A 26 1.02 4.08 4.31
N GLN A 27 2.23 3.58 4.10
CA GLN A 27 2.63 2.97 2.83
C GLN A 27 1.85 1.69 2.56
N GLN A 28 1.66 0.85 3.57
CA GLN A 28 0.88 -0.37 3.45
C GLN A 28 -0.58 -0.06 3.09
N LEU A 29 -1.15 0.96 3.71
CA LEU A 29 -2.50 1.39 3.41
C LEU A 29 -2.61 1.94 1.98
N GLN A 30 -1.63 2.71 1.54
CA GLN A 30 -1.59 3.24 0.17
C GLN A 30 -1.56 2.10 -0.85
N VAL A 31 -0.75 1.09 -0.62
CA VAL A 31 -0.68 -0.10 -1.49
C VAL A 31 -2.02 -0.83 -1.51
N ALA A 32 -2.64 -1.00 -0.34
CA ALA A 32 -3.95 -1.65 -0.23
C ALA A 32 -5.01 -0.94 -1.08
N ILE A 33 -5.04 0.40 -1.01
CA ILE A 33 -5.97 1.22 -1.78
C ILE A 33 -5.72 1.05 -3.29
N GLU A 34 -4.46 1.10 -3.70
CA GLU A 34 -4.11 0.96 -5.12
C GLU A 34 -4.49 -0.40 -5.68
N VAL A 35 -4.22 -1.48 -4.94
CA VAL A 35 -4.55 -2.84 -5.37
C VAL A 35 -6.07 -3.01 -5.43
N ARG A 36 -6.79 -2.53 -4.43
CA ARG A 36 -8.25 -2.61 -4.41
C ARG A 36 -8.88 -1.81 -5.56
N ASN A 37 -8.37 -0.61 -5.83
CA ASN A 37 -8.86 0.21 -6.93
C ASN A 37 -8.62 -0.49 -8.28
N LEU A 38 -7.47 -1.10 -8.47
CA LEU A 38 -7.18 -1.86 -9.69
C LEU A 38 -8.17 -3.03 -9.85
N ARG A 39 -8.39 -3.78 -8.77
CA ARG A 39 -9.33 -4.90 -8.80
C ARG A 39 -10.75 -4.43 -9.12
N ASP A 40 -11.21 -3.36 -8.47
CA ASP A 40 -12.55 -2.80 -8.71
C ASP A 40 -12.68 -2.31 -10.16
N LYS A 41 -11.65 -1.67 -10.67
CA LYS A 41 -11.62 -1.18 -12.06
C LYS A 41 -11.73 -2.33 -13.06
N LEU A 42 -11.17 -3.49 -12.74
CA LEU A 42 -11.28 -4.69 -13.58
C LEU A 42 -12.59 -5.43 -13.36
N GLY A 43 -13.42 -5.01 -12.38
CA GLY A 43 -14.69 -5.65 -12.09
C GLY A 43 -14.56 -7.05 -11.51
N MET A 44 -13.49 -7.34 -10.81
CA MET A 44 -13.20 -8.67 -10.29
C MET A 44 -13.41 -8.77 -8.79
N SER A 45 -13.84 -9.97 -8.35
CA SER A 45 -13.80 -10.34 -6.94
C SER A 45 -12.34 -10.56 -6.51
N GLN A 46 -12.09 -10.63 -5.21
CA GLN A 46 -10.75 -10.98 -4.71
C GLN A 46 -10.30 -12.34 -5.22
N ARG A 47 -11.22 -13.29 -5.30
CA ARG A 47 -10.93 -14.65 -5.77
C ARG A 47 -10.51 -14.66 -7.23
N GLU A 48 -11.27 -13.96 -8.07
CA GLU A 48 -10.96 -13.85 -9.50
C GLU A 48 -9.64 -13.15 -9.74
N PHE A 49 -9.41 -12.07 -9.02
CA PHE A 49 -8.17 -11.30 -9.11
C PHE A 49 -6.97 -12.13 -8.67
N ALA A 50 -7.10 -12.87 -7.56
CA ALA A 50 -6.04 -13.76 -7.06
C ALA A 50 -5.66 -14.79 -8.11
N LYS A 51 -6.66 -15.39 -8.76
CA LYS A 51 -6.42 -16.36 -9.83
C LYS A 51 -5.70 -15.72 -11.01
N MET A 52 -6.11 -14.53 -11.40
CA MET A 52 -5.49 -13.80 -12.51
C MET A 52 -4.02 -13.49 -12.26
N VAL A 53 -3.71 -13.03 -11.05
CA VAL A 53 -2.32 -12.64 -10.70
C VAL A 53 -1.48 -13.81 -10.18
N GLY A 54 -2.04 -15.00 -10.09
CA GLY A 54 -1.31 -16.19 -9.69
C GLY A 54 -0.93 -16.23 -8.22
N LYS A 55 -1.76 -15.66 -7.36
CA LYS A 55 -1.53 -15.62 -5.91
C LYS A 55 -2.71 -16.23 -5.17
N PRO A 56 -2.50 -16.77 -3.95
CA PRO A 56 -3.63 -17.20 -3.13
C PRO A 56 -4.58 -16.04 -2.80
N GLN A 57 -5.86 -16.34 -2.69
CA GLN A 57 -6.84 -15.32 -2.30
C GLN A 57 -6.50 -14.71 -0.94
N SER A 58 -6.00 -15.51 -0.01
CA SER A 58 -5.59 -15.03 1.31
C SER A 58 -4.50 -13.96 1.22
N THR A 59 -3.59 -14.07 0.23
CA THR A 59 -2.58 -13.04 0.00
C THR A 59 -3.21 -11.74 -0.47
N ILE A 60 -4.15 -11.81 -1.42
CA ILE A 60 -4.85 -10.61 -1.91
C ILE A 60 -5.64 -9.95 -0.77
N ALA A 61 -6.33 -10.75 0.04
CA ALA A 61 -7.08 -10.23 1.18
C ALA A 61 -6.16 -9.52 2.18
N ARG A 62 -4.97 -10.08 2.45
CA ARG A 62 -4.00 -9.47 3.35
C ARG A 62 -3.44 -8.16 2.79
N ILE A 63 -3.15 -8.11 1.50
CA ILE A 63 -2.69 -6.88 0.84
C ILE A 63 -3.77 -5.80 0.99
N GLU A 64 -5.01 -6.12 0.68
CA GLU A 64 -6.12 -5.16 0.71
C GLU A 64 -6.52 -4.76 2.13
N SER A 65 -6.11 -5.51 3.14
CA SER A 65 -6.34 -5.14 4.54
C SER A 65 -5.44 -3.98 5.01
N GLY A 66 -4.38 -3.67 4.25
CA GLY A 66 -3.41 -2.64 4.64
C GLY A 66 -2.45 -3.07 5.73
N LYS A 67 -2.40 -4.36 6.06
CA LYS A 67 -1.56 -4.90 7.13
C LYS A 67 -0.34 -5.66 6.63
N MET A 68 -0.18 -5.76 5.32
CA MET A 68 0.92 -6.49 4.71
C MET A 68 1.92 -5.52 4.09
N ASN A 69 3.20 -5.76 4.36
CA ASN A 69 4.28 -5.04 3.68
C ASN A 69 4.56 -5.77 2.37
N VAL A 70 4.06 -5.21 1.26
CA VAL A 70 4.12 -5.84 -0.06
C VAL A 70 5.42 -5.46 -0.74
N SER A 71 6.17 -6.45 -1.22
CA SER A 71 7.41 -6.20 -1.95
C SER A 71 7.14 -5.61 -3.33
N ILE A 72 8.13 -4.90 -3.86
CA ILE A 72 8.09 -4.38 -5.24
C ILE A 72 7.93 -5.53 -6.23
N ASN A 73 8.57 -6.67 -5.98
CA ASN A 73 8.44 -7.84 -6.84
C ASN A 73 7.00 -8.32 -6.95
N VAL A 74 6.29 -8.41 -5.83
CA VAL A 74 4.89 -8.81 -5.83
C VAL A 74 4.03 -7.80 -6.57
N LEU A 75 4.28 -6.50 -6.37
CA LEU A 75 3.55 -5.44 -7.08
C LEU A 75 3.81 -5.52 -8.59
N ASN A 76 5.04 -5.81 -9.00
CA ASN A 76 5.37 -6.01 -10.41
C ASN A 76 4.65 -7.22 -11.00
N GLU A 77 4.56 -8.32 -10.26
CA GLU A 77 3.81 -9.49 -10.71
C GLU A 77 2.34 -9.17 -10.93
N ILE A 78 1.75 -8.38 -10.03
CA ILE A 78 0.37 -7.94 -10.17
C ILE A 78 0.23 -7.02 -11.39
N ALA A 79 1.13 -6.09 -11.57
CA ALA A 79 1.11 -5.17 -12.70
C ALA A 79 1.21 -5.93 -14.03
N ASP A 80 2.16 -6.85 -14.13
CA ASP A 80 2.37 -7.64 -15.34
C ASP A 80 1.14 -8.48 -15.69
N ALA A 81 0.55 -9.14 -14.68
CA ALA A 81 -0.62 -9.99 -14.89
C ALA A 81 -1.87 -9.22 -15.30
N THR A 82 -1.94 -7.94 -14.97
CA THR A 82 -3.08 -7.08 -15.26
C THR A 82 -2.83 -6.09 -16.39
N ASN A 83 -1.70 -6.24 -17.09
CA ASN A 83 -1.30 -5.36 -18.19
C ASN A 83 -1.19 -3.90 -17.72
N GLN A 84 -0.65 -3.71 -16.53
CA GLN A 84 -0.43 -2.38 -15.95
C GLN A 84 1.06 -2.11 -15.82
N LYS A 85 1.41 -0.84 -15.79
CA LYS A 85 2.77 -0.40 -15.49
C LYS A 85 2.82 0.03 -14.03
N LEU A 86 3.72 -0.57 -13.26
CA LEU A 86 3.98 -0.11 -11.90
C LEU A 86 4.86 1.13 -11.96
N THR A 87 4.43 2.20 -11.30
CA THR A 87 5.22 3.43 -11.20
C THR A 87 5.59 3.66 -9.75
N VAL A 88 6.89 3.85 -9.50
CA VAL A 88 7.42 4.18 -8.17
C VAL A 88 8.17 5.50 -8.30
N LYS A 89 7.88 6.44 -7.43
CA LYS A 89 8.53 7.75 -7.47
C LYS A 89 8.76 8.31 -6.07
N PHE A 90 9.76 9.15 -5.97
CA PHE A 90 10.00 9.94 -4.77
C PHE A 90 9.34 11.29 -4.93
N GLU A 91 8.62 11.74 -3.90
CA GLU A 91 7.98 13.04 -3.90
C GLU A 91 8.53 13.89 -2.74
N PRO A 92 8.70 15.19 -2.94
CA PRO A 92 9.08 16.06 -1.83
C PRO A 92 8.04 16.03 -0.74
N VAL A 93 8.48 16.04 0.50
CA VAL A 93 7.58 16.17 1.64
C VAL A 93 7.07 17.62 1.66
N THR A 94 5.75 17.78 1.59
CA THR A 94 5.14 19.11 1.71
C THR A 94 5.01 19.48 3.17
N ALA A 95 5.47 20.67 3.50
CA ALA A 95 5.37 21.19 4.86
C ALA A 95 3.91 21.48 5.22
#